data_62d270a5c98bfb3360e177fc56607a7a
#
_entry.id   62d270a5c98bfb3360e177fc56607a7a
#
_cell.length_a   1.000
_cell.length_b   1.000
_cell.length_c   1.000
_cell.angle_alpha   90.00
_cell.angle_beta   90.00
_cell.angle_gamma   90.00
#
_symmetry.space_group_name_H-M   'P 1'
#
loop_
_entity.id
_entity.type
_entity.pdbx_description
1 polymer ?
#
loop_
_entity_poly.entity_id
_entity_poly.type
_entity_poly.pdbx_seq_one_letter_code
_entity_poly.pdbx_strand_id
1 'polypeptide(L)'
;MSEKMLKFVKIGQQSPPKRSADNRKNDFKEVYDEFISNKAKEQSSRCSQCGVPFCQVHCPLQNNIPDWLKLTAEGRLEDAYELSQSTNNMPEVCGRICPQDRLCEGNCVIEQSGHGTVTIGSVEKYITETCLLYTSPSPRDLSTSRMPSSA
;
A
#
# COMPACT_ATOMS: atom_id res chain seq x y z
N MET A 1 0.30 -18.40 13.56
CA MET A 1 0.35 -19.10 12.26
C MET A 1 0.45 -18.06 11.18
N SER A 2 1.54 -18.05 10.41
CA SER A 2 1.63 -17.16 9.26
C SER A 2 0.47 -17.44 8.31
N GLU A 3 -0.29 -16.41 7.96
CA GLU A 3 -1.33 -16.58 6.96
C GLU A 3 -0.68 -17.02 5.65
N LYS A 4 -1.15 -18.15 5.10
CA LYS A 4 -0.64 -18.62 3.82
C LYS A 4 -1.02 -17.61 2.75
N MET A 5 -0.06 -17.19 1.95
CA MET A 5 -0.26 -16.42 0.71
C MET A 5 -1.12 -17.24 -0.29
N LEU A 6 -1.33 -16.73 -1.49
CA LEU A 6 -2.08 -17.42 -2.56
C LEU A 6 -3.59 -17.55 -2.29
N LYS A 7 -4.16 -16.63 -1.53
CA LYS A 7 -5.59 -16.70 -1.21
C LYS A 7 -6.51 -16.12 -2.29
N PHE A 8 -5.99 -15.66 -3.41
CA PHE A 8 -6.76 -15.01 -4.47
C PHE A 8 -7.89 -15.89 -5.06
N VAL A 9 -7.76 -17.20 -5.01
CA VAL A 9 -8.81 -18.14 -5.46
C VAL A 9 -10.02 -18.11 -4.52
N LYS A 10 -9.81 -17.85 -3.23
CA LYS A 10 -10.86 -17.89 -2.19
C LYS A 10 -11.36 -16.52 -1.79
N ILE A 11 -10.53 -15.52 -1.94
CA ILE A 11 -10.79 -14.15 -1.52
C ILE A 11 -10.81 -13.25 -2.75
N GLY A 12 -11.94 -12.64 -3.05
CA GLY A 12 -12.08 -11.67 -4.13
C GLY A 12 -11.31 -10.37 -3.85
N GLN A 13 -11.02 -9.63 -4.91
CA GLN A 13 -10.46 -8.28 -4.81
C GLN A 13 -11.45 -7.35 -4.09
N GLN A 14 -10.95 -6.59 -3.15
CA GLN A 14 -11.72 -5.57 -2.44
C GLN A 14 -10.87 -4.30 -2.28
N SER A 15 -11.43 -3.19 -2.73
CA SER A 15 -10.85 -1.85 -2.49
C SER A 15 -11.55 -1.18 -1.32
N PRO A 16 -10.93 -0.19 -0.67
CA PRO A 16 -11.61 0.65 0.31
C PRO A 16 -12.88 1.26 -0.30
N PRO A 17 -14.00 1.32 0.43
CA PRO A 17 -15.22 1.92 -0.07
C PRO A 17 -15.02 3.43 -0.32
N LYS A 18 -15.70 3.96 -1.32
CA LYS A 18 -15.70 5.41 -1.56
C LYS A 18 -16.70 6.07 -0.61
N ARG A 19 -16.31 7.16 0.02
CA ARG A 19 -17.20 8.03 0.78
C ARG A 19 -18.30 8.59 -0.15
N SER A 20 -19.51 8.77 0.38
CA SER A 20 -20.63 9.28 -0.41
C SER A 20 -20.32 10.65 -1.05
N ALA A 21 -20.86 10.92 -2.22
CA ALA A 21 -20.65 12.19 -2.91
C ALA A 21 -21.10 13.39 -2.06
N ASP A 22 -22.19 13.24 -1.30
CA ASP A 22 -22.72 14.31 -0.47
C ASP A 22 -21.79 14.66 0.71
N ASN A 23 -21.15 13.67 1.31
CA ASN A 23 -20.15 13.92 2.34
C ASN A 23 -18.90 14.61 1.75
N ARG A 24 -18.47 14.17 0.56
CA ARG A 24 -17.26 14.73 -0.09
C ARG A 24 -17.42 16.16 -0.60
N LYS A 25 -18.65 16.63 -0.83
CA LYS A 25 -18.91 18.03 -1.20
C LYS A 25 -18.61 19.02 -0.06
N ASN A 26 -18.68 18.55 1.16
CA ASN A 26 -18.65 19.40 2.35
C ASN A 26 -17.26 19.44 3.03
N ASP A 27 -16.30 18.67 2.55
CA ASP A 27 -14.96 18.62 3.13
C ASP A 27 -13.88 18.34 2.07
N PHE A 28 -12.61 18.48 2.48
CA PHE A 28 -11.43 18.15 1.67
C PHE A 28 -10.72 16.88 2.15
N LYS A 29 -11.46 15.99 2.82
CA LYS A 29 -10.92 14.72 3.31
C LYS A 29 -10.76 13.72 2.16
N GLU A 30 -10.09 12.61 2.45
CA GLU A 30 -9.87 11.50 1.53
C GLU A 30 -11.17 11.04 0.83
N VAL A 31 -11.02 10.63 -0.41
CA VAL A 31 -12.14 10.12 -1.24
C VAL A 31 -12.59 8.74 -0.76
N TYR A 32 -11.63 7.92 -0.33
CA TYR A 32 -11.86 6.57 0.14
C TYR A 32 -11.84 6.54 1.67
N ASP A 33 -12.64 5.64 2.25
CA ASP A 33 -12.55 5.31 3.66
C ASP A 33 -11.24 4.58 3.99
N GLU A 34 -10.92 4.48 5.27
CA GLU A 34 -9.71 3.81 5.74
C GLU A 34 -9.74 2.30 5.40
N PHE A 35 -8.58 1.79 5.06
CA PHE A 35 -8.37 0.37 4.83
C PHE A 35 -8.06 -0.31 6.16
N ILE A 36 -9.04 -0.97 6.74
CA ILE A 36 -8.93 -1.58 8.07
C ILE A 36 -7.84 -2.66 8.06
N SER A 37 -7.05 -2.75 9.14
CA SER A 37 -5.91 -3.67 9.29
C SER A 37 -6.19 -5.11 8.83
N ASN A 38 -7.32 -5.68 9.25
CA ASN A 38 -7.69 -7.05 8.84
C ASN A 38 -7.90 -7.17 7.33
N LYS A 39 -8.46 -6.14 6.70
CA LYS A 39 -8.66 -6.10 5.25
C LYS A 39 -7.34 -5.94 4.50
N ALA A 40 -6.44 -5.10 4.99
CA ALA A 40 -5.12 -4.97 4.39
C ALA A 40 -4.35 -6.29 4.41
N LYS A 41 -4.36 -7.02 5.53
CA LYS A 41 -3.78 -8.37 5.65
C LYS A 41 -4.44 -9.36 4.71
N GLU A 42 -5.77 -9.37 4.67
CA GLU A 42 -6.55 -10.25 3.80
C GLU A 42 -6.22 -10.00 2.32
N GLN A 43 -6.26 -8.75 1.87
CA GLN A 43 -5.96 -8.39 0.49
C GLN A 43 -4.50 -8.63 0.12
N SER A 44 -3.56 -8.38 1.03
CA SER A 44 -2.14 -8.71 0.84
C SER A 44 -1.91 -10.21 0.68
N SER A 45 -2.65 -11.05 1.42
CA SER A 45 -2.55 -12.52 1.36
C SER A 45 -3.00 -13.11 0.01
N ARG A 46 -3.64 -12.32 -0.84
CA ARG A 46 -4.00 -12.72 -2.21
C ARG A 46 -2.79 -12.86 -3.12
N CYS A 47 -1.68 -12.18 -2.80
CA CYS A 47 -0.48 -12.19 -3.63
C CYS A 47 0.03 -13.63 -3.86
N SER A 48 0.37 -13.96 -5.10
CA SER A 48 0.88 -15.27 -5.50
C SER A 48 2.38 -15.46 -5.27
N GLN A 49 3.10 -14.40 -4.83
CA GLN A 49 4.55 -14.47 -4.59
C GLN A 49 5.31 -14.99 -5.82
N CYS A 50 5.11 -14.34 -6.97
CA CYS A 50 5.64 -14.78 -8.26
C CYS A 50 7.17 -14.79 -8.25
N GLY A 51 7.77 -15.83 -8.85
CA GLY A 51 9.23 -15.89 -9.07
C GLY A 51 9.72 -14.80 -10.04
N VAL A 52 8.86 -14.36 -10.98
CA VAL A 52 9.07 -13.16 -11.81
C VAL A 52 7.92 -12.20 -11.50
N PRO A 53 8.13 -11.23 -10.62
CA PRO A 53 7.07 -10.32 -10.18
C PRO A 53 6.81 -9.20 -11.20
N PHE A 54 5.89 -9.40 -12.12
CA PHE A 54 5.55 -8.39 -13.13
C PHE A 54 5.09 -7.06 -12.52
N CYS A 55 4.43 -7.07 -11.37
CA CYS A 55 4.10 -5.86 -10.62
C CYS A 55 5.34 -5.03 -10.27
N GLN A 56 6.44 -5.66 -9.88
CA GLN A 56 7.72 -5.00 -9.62
C GLN A 56 8.41 -4.55 -10.92
N VAL A 57 8.42 -5.42 -11.93
CA VAL A 57 9.06 -5.11 -13.23
C VAL A 57 8.43 -3.90 -13.92
N HIS A 58 7.10 -3.75 -13.79
CA HIS A 58 6.37 -2.62 -14.38
C HIS A 58 6.27 -1.40 -13.45
N CYS A 59 6.78 -1.49 -12.23
CA CYS A 59 6.92 -0.35 -11.36
C CYS A 59 8.15 0.49 -11.78
N PRO A 60 8.01 1.79 -12.10
CA PRO A 60 9.14 2.64 -12.48
C PRO A 60 10.25 2.69 -11.44
N LEU A 61 9.91 2.48 -10.16
CA LEU A 61 10.84 2.45 -9.03
C LEU A 61 11.34 1.04 -8.74
N GLN A 62 10.87 0.03 -9.45
CA GLN A 62 11.17 -1.39 -9.19
C GLN A 62 10.94 -1.79 -7.73
N ASN A 63 9.90 -1.23 -7.12
CA ASN A 63 9.58 -1.45 -5.71
C ASN A 63 9.32 -2.94 -5.44
N ASN A 64 9.83 -3.45 -4.34
CA ASN A 64 9.75 -4.87 -3.96
C ASN A 64 8.37 -5.24 -3.43
N ILE A 65 7.36 -5.13 -4.31
CA ILE A 65 5.93 -5.27 -3.99
C ILE A 65 5.58 -6.63 -3.38
N PRO A 66 6.04 -7.78 -3.91
CA PRO A 66 5.65 -9.06 -3.35
C PRO A 66 6.06 -9.25 -1.90
N ASP A 67 7.25 -8.79 -1.54
CA ASP A 67 7.79 -9.02 -0.21
C ASP A 67 7.12 -8.15 0.84
N TRP A 68 6.89 -6.85 0.58
CA TRP A 68 6.15 -6.05 1.55
C TRP A 68 4.65 -6.42 1.63
N LEU A 69 4.05 -6.98 0.57
CA LEU A 69 2.71 -7.60 0.65
C LEU A 69 2.72 -8.81 1.59
N LYS A 70 3.74 -9.66 1.50
CA LYS A 70 3.91 -10.79 2.41
C LYS A 70 4.07 -10.34 3.85
N LEU A 71 4.95 -9.38 4.11
CA LEU A 71 5.15 -8.82 5.44
C LEU A 71 3.85 -8.22 6.02
N THR A 72 3.08 -7.54 5.18
CA THR A 72 1.77 -7.00 5.57
C THR A 72 0.78 -8.11 5.92
N ALA A 73 0.71 -9.19 5.12
CA ALA A 73 -0.15 -10.34 5.40
C ALA A 73 0.25 -11.04 6.70
N GLU A 74 1.53 -11.05 7.03
CA GLU A 74 2.06 -11.59 8.28
C GLU A 74 1.87 -10.64 9.49
N GLY A 75 1.49 -9.39 9.25
CA GLY A 75 1.30 -8.38 10.28
C GLY A 75 2.58 -7.67 10.71
N ARG A 76 3.66 -7.82 9.97
CA ARG A 76 4.96 -7.17 10.17
C ARG A 76 4.99 -5.83 9.47
N LEU A 77 4.23 -4.85 9.98
CA LEU A 77 4.01 -3.59 9.27
C LEU A 77 5.25 -2.70 9.23
N GLU A 78 6.05 -2.68 10.28
CA GLU A 78 7.31 -1.90 10.31
C GLU A 78 8.27 -2.39 9.24
N ASP A 79 8.48 -3.69 9.16
CA ASP A 79 9.34 -4.29 8.12
C ASP A 79 8.79 -4.04 6.71
N ALA A 80 7.46 -4.10 6.55
CA ALA A 80 6.80 -3.81 5.28
C ALA A 80 7.01 -2.34 4.86
N TYR A 81 6.94 -1.42 5.82
CA TYR A 81 7.17 0.00 5.61
C TYR A 81 8.63 0.27 5.20
N GLU A 82 9.60 -0.21 5.96
CA GLU A 82 11.01 -0.06 5.64
C GLU A 82 11.32 -0.59 4.23
N LEU A 83 10.78 -1.77 3.90
CA LEU A 83 10.99 -2.37 2.60
C LEU A 83 10.33 -1.57 1.47
N SER A 84 9.12 -1.05 1.68
CA SER A 84 8.42 -0.22 0.67
C SER A 84 9.17 1.09 0.42
N GLN A 85 9.81 1.66 1.45
CA GLN A 85 10.59 2.89 1.34
C GLN A 85 12.00 2.68 0.81
N SER A 86 12.50 1.48 0.77
CA SER A 86 13.88 1.20 0.30
C SER A 86 14.16 1.70 -1.13
N THR A 87 13.13 1.77 -1.96
CA THR A 87 13.19 2.26 -3.35
C THR A 87 12.22 3.40 -3.64
N ASN A 88 11.37 3.78 -2.69
CA ASN A 88 10.31 4.76 -2.89
C ASN A 88 10.25 5.75 -1.71
N ASN A 89 10.63 6.99 -1.94
CA ASN A 89 10.63 8.05 -0.92
C ASN A 89 9.25 8.63 -0.64
N MET A 90 8.23 8.33 -1.46
CA MET A 90 6.89 8.91 -1.36
C MET A 90 5.79 7.85 -1.61
N PRO A 91 5.78 6.75 -0.85
CA PRO A 91 4.82 5.66 -1.06
C PRO A 91 3.37 6.12 -0.83
N GLU A 92 3.13 7.12 0.02
CA GLU A 92 1.82 7.72 0.24
C GLU A 92 1.25 8.40 -1.01
N VAL A 93 2.12 8.94 -1.87
CA VAL A 93 1.74 9.53 -3.15
C VAL A 93 1.48 8.42 -4.17
N CYS A 94 2.37 7.44 -4.26
CA CYS A 94 2.22 6.30 -5.16
C CYS A 94 0.92 5.53 -4.89
N GLY A 95 0.59 5.28 -3.64
CA GLY A 95 -0.65 4.60 -3.25
C GLY A 95 -1.94 5.33 -3.66
N ARG A 96 -1.86 6.65 -3.97
CA ARG A 96 -3.02 7.49 -4.33
C ARG A 96 -3.14 7.83 -5.80
N ILE A 97 -2.03 8.17 -6.46
CA ILE A 97 -2.07 8.81 -7.79
C ILE A 97 -1.34 8.05 -8.89
N CYS A 98 -0.56 7.02 -8.57
CA CYS A 98 0.01 6.18 -9.62
C CYS A 98 -1.10 5.58 -10.49
N PRO A 99 -0.90 5.49 -11.81
CA PRO A 99 -1.80 4.74 -12.70
C PRO A 99 -1.58 3.23 -12.53
N GLN A 100 -1.99 2.70 -11.39
CA GLN A 100 -1.72 1.32 -10.97
C GLN A 100 -2.32 0.29 -11.92
N ASP A 101 -3.44 0.64 -12.55
CA ASP A 101 -4.12 -0.14 -13.60
C ASP A 101 -3.25 -0.38 -14.84
N ARG A 102 -2.28 0.49 -15.08
CA ARG A 102 -1.31 0.38 -16.20
C ARG A 102 0.06 -0.13 -15.76
N LEU A 103 0.35 -0.03 -14.48
CA LEU A 103 1.65 -0.40 -13.88
C LEU A 103 1.54 -1.69 -13.09
N CYS A 104 1.67 -1.60 -11.77
CA CYS A 104 1.77 -2.78 -10.91
C CYS A 104 0.51 -3.65 -10.88
N GLU A 105 -0.67 -3.05 -10.72
CA GLU A 105 -1.93 -3.79 -10.61
C GLU A 105 -2.34 -4.38 -11.96
N GLY A 106 -2.31 -3.61 -13.04
CA GLY A 106 -2.68 -4.09 -14.37
C GLY A 106 -1.76 -5.17 -14.95
N ASN A 107 -0.52 -5.23 -14.48
CA ASN A 107 0.44 -6.28 -14.86
C ASN A 107 0.56 -7.40 -13.82
N CYS A 108 -0.33 -7.43 -12.86
CA CYS A 108 -0.38 -8.52 -11.89
C CYS A 108 -0.80 -9.84 -12.57
N VAL A 109 -0.07 -10.92 -12.29
CA VAL A 109 -0.38 -12.26 -12.85
C VAL A 109 -1.80 -12.70 -12.47
N ILE A 110 -2.25 -12.34 -11.29
CA ILE A 110 -3.60 -12.68 -10.81
C ILE A 110 -4.67 -11.94 -11.62
N GLU A 111 -4.43 -10.69 -12.00
CA GLU A 111 -5.31 -9.93 -12.90
C GLU A 111 -5.44 -10.62 -14.26
N GLN A 112 -4.32 -11.00 -14.83
CA GLN A 112 -4.29 -11.69 -16.12
C GLN A 112 -4.96 -13.08 -16.08
N SER A 113 -5.03 -13.69 -14.90
CA SER A 113 -5.76 -14.94 -14.70
C SER A 113 -7.27 -14.77 -14.50
N GLY A 114 -7.77 -13.54 -14.51
CA GLY A 114 -9.19 -13.23 -14.37
C GLY A 114 -9.74 -13.26 -12.93
N HIS A 115 -8.86 -13.28 -11.91
CA HIS A 115 -9.26 -13.32 -10.51
C HIS A 115 -9.25 -11.92 -9.86
N GLY A 116 -9.00 -10.86 -10.61
CA GLY A 116 -8.79 -9.52 -10.09
C GLY A 116 -7.45 -9.36 -9.38
N THR A 117 -6.83 -8.22 -9.54
CA THR A 117 -5.49 -7.95 -8.99
C THR A 117 -5.46 -7.94 -7.46
N VAL A 118 -4.28 -7.89 -6.88
CA VAL A 118 -4.09 -7.42 -5.49
C VAL A 118 -4.26 -5.90 -5.48
N THR A 119 -4.99 -5.35 -4.51
CA THR A 119 -5.14 -3.90 -4.31
C THR A 119 -3.85 -3.28 -3.78
N ILE A 120 -2.82 -3.25 -4.64
CA ILE A 120 -1.44 -2.89 -4.27
C ILE A 120 -1.37 -1.47 -3.74
N GLY A 121 -1.95 -0.52 -4.47
CA GLY A 121 -1.93 0.87 -4.05
C GLY A 121 -2.64 1.15 -2.75
N SER A 122 -3.80 0.53 -2.51
CA SER A 122 -4.52 0.70 -1.24
C SER A 122 -3.75 0.11 -0.06
N VAL A 123 -3.03 -1.00 -0.27
CA VAL A 123 -2.18 -1.60 0.77
C VAL A 123 -0.95 -0.73 1.01
N GLU A 124 -0.30 -0.23 -0.04
CA GLU A 124 0.84 0.70 0.08
C GLU A 124 0.46 1.95 0.88
N LYS A 125 -0.67 2.57 0.53
CA LYS A 125 -1.24 3.68 1.30
C LYS A 125 -1.44 3.30 2.77
N TYR A 126 -2.06 2.16 3.05
CA TYR A 126 -2.32 1.68 4.40
C TYR A 126 -1.03 1.50 5.22
N ILE A 127 -0.02 0.84 4.66
CA ILE A 127 1.27 0.64 5.32
C ILE A 127 1.87 1.99 5.70
N THR A 128 1.93 2.91 4.74
CA THR A 128 2.56 4.21 4.91
C THR A 128 1.85 5.05 5.96
N GLU A 129 0.53 5.17 5.89
CA GLU A 129 -0.24 5.96 6.84
C GLU A 129 -0.15 5.39 8.25
N THR A 130 -0.23 4.06 8.38
CA THR A 130 -0.14 3.41 9.69
C THR A 130 1.23 3.61 10.31
N CYS A 131 2.31 3.46 9.55
CA CYS A 131 3.67 3.58 10.09
C CYS A 131 4.13 5.03 10.27
N LEU A 132 3.71 5.96 9.38
CA LEU A 132 4.01 7.39 9.55
C LEU A 132 3.44 7.95 10.85
N LEU A 133 2.27 7.50 11.28
CA LEU A 133 1.68 7.91 12.55
C LEU A 133 2.53 7.48 13.76
N TYR A 134 3.30 6.40 13.63
CA TYR A 134 4.14 5.86 14.71
C TYR A 134 5.61 6.29 14.62
N THR A 135 6.11 6.61 13.44
CA THR A 135 7.56 6.81 13.20
C THR A 135 7.94 8.23 12.81
N SER A 136 7.01 9.02 12.27
CA SER A 136 7.27 10.41 11.92
C SER A 136 6.85 11.32 13.05
N PRO A 137 7.75 12.17 13.57
CA PRO A 137 7.35 13.26 14.44
C PRO A 137 6.37 14.14 13.67
N SER A 138 5.28 14.52 14.33
CA SER A 138 4.30 15.45 13.76
C SER A 138 5.02 16.68 13.21
N PRO A 139 4.62 17.23 12.04
CA PRO A 139 5.12 18.53 11.57
C PRO A 139 4.93 19.67 12.59
N ARG A 140 4.10 19.44 13.61
CA ARG A 140 3.92 20.34 14.75
C ARG A 140 4.88 20.08 15.89
N ASP A 141 5.68 19.03 15.81
CA ASP A 141 6.71 18.73 16.81
C ASP A 141 7.95 19.60 16.52
N LEU A 142 7.88 20.83 17.01
CA LEU A 142 8.89 21.88 16.80
C LEU A 142 10.28 21.49 17.30
N SER A 143 10.42 20.41 18.07
CA SER A 143 11.71 19.93 18.58
C SER A 143 12.58 19.32 17.50
N THR A 144 11.98 18.82 16.42
CA THR A 144 12.70 18.16 15.31
C THR A 144 12.88 19.03 14.08
N SER A 145 12.15 20.17 13.99
CA SER A 145 12.22 21.10 12.85
C SER A 145 13.30 22.19 13.03
N ARG A 146 14.30 22.01 13.89
CA ARG A 146 15.43 22.91 13.93
C ARG A 146 16.25 22.77 12.65
N MET A 147 15.94 23.61 11.68
CA MET A 147 16.92 23.94 10.66
C MET A 147 18.17 24.49 11.36
N PRO A 148 19.37 23.99 11.02
CA PRO A 148 20.57 24.63 11.52
C PRO A 148 20.54 26.08 11.09
N SER A 149 20.52 26.99 12.05
CA SER A 149 20.73 28.40 11.76
C SER A 149 22.10 28.50 11.11
N SER A 150 22.12 28.84 9.82
CA SER A 150 23.35 29.25 9.16
C SER A 150 23.85 30.50 9.89
N ALA A 151 24.92 30.35 10.67
CA ALA A 151 25.72 31.47 11.11
C ALA A 151 26.55 31.98 9.95
#